data_b5a96b5fb183878e7a93f07048fd2a92
#
_entry.id   b5a96b5fb183878e7a93f07048fd2a92
#
_cell.length_a   1.000
_cell.length_b   1.000
_cell.length_c   1.000
_cell.angle_alpha   90.00
_cell.angle_beta   90.00
_cell.angle_gamma   90.00
#
_symmetry.space_group_name_H-M   'P 1'
#
loop_
_entity.id
_entity.type
_entity.pdbx_description
1 polymer ?
#
loop_
_entity_poly.entity_id
_entity_poly.type
_entity_poly.pdbx_seq_one_letter_code
_entity_poly.pdbx_strand_id
1 'polypeptide(L)'
;MSYLFFIPKISMIDKPRRGQKAGRKPFRKDGDQPSSSRSSKPRFNRDNKPQFNTDKPRINRADRSNSPSEQMTPRIPRADKKVIPDIDRAGREEKTRKFVPSPNAIASEENTREESESEEDNDLIYGRHPVIAAMKSNRQLNRIWITAKLHYDPRFHSLLVEAKANGAIIDEVENLRLNQLTQGANHQGVVAQVAPYTYKELEDLIQQAKAQRTDPVIIVLDSITDPHNLGAIIRTAEAFGAQGLVIPQRRAVGITSAVMKVAAGALEHFSVARVVNLSRCLETLKTEGFWIYGTAAGQGKSIHDLDLRGPVCLVIGSEGDGLSLLTQRHCDQLMEIPLAGKTPSLNASVAAGITLYEVYRQRGSQKLNMTTAVSVSSKTFPI
;
A
#
# COMPACT_ATOMS: atom_id res chain seq x y z
N MET A 1 -39.94 31.11 28.24
CA MET A 1 -40.58 30.85 26.92
C MET A 1 -40.25 29.41 26.53
N SER A 2 -41.27 28.55 26.72
CA SER A 2 -41.18 27.10 26.55
C SER A 2 -41.52 26.75 25.11
N TYR A 3 -40.68 26.03 24.41
CA TYR A 3 -41.01 25.42 23.11
C TYR A 3 -41.33 23.93 23.31
N LEU A 4 -42.63 23.61 23.09
CA LEU A 4 -43.14 22.25 23.02
C LEU A 4 -42.60 21.54 21.76
N PHE A 5 -42.02 20.36 21.95
CA PHE A 5 -41.75 19.41 20.85
C PHE A 5 -43.02 18.63 20.50
N PHE A 6 -43.44 18.72 19.27
CA PHE A 6 -44.55 17.96 18.70
C PHE A 6 -43.99 16.69 18.06
N ILE A 7 -44.38 15.51 18.58
CA ILE A 7 -44.05 14.21 18.02
C ILE A 7 -45.28 13.66 17.32
N PRO A 8 -45.28 13.34 16.01
CA PRO A 8 -46.38 12.64 15.38
C PRO A 8 -46.32 11.13 15.66
N LYS A 9 -47.46 10.62 16.16
CA LYS A 9 -47.73 9.18 16.31
C LYS A 9 -47.83 8.53 14.92
N ILE A 10 -47.02 7.47 14.70
CA ILE A 10 -47.21 6.57 13.55
C ILE A 10 -48.10 5.42 14.00
N SER A 11 -49.22 5.26 13.30
CA SER A 11 -50.24 4.23 13.49
C SER A 11 -49.74 2.87 12.98
N MET A 12 -50.03 1.84 13.75
CA MET A 12 -49.92 0.43 13.36
C MET A 12 -50.82 0.12 12.18
N ILE A 13 -50.30 -0.57 11.17
CA ILE A 13 -51.08 -1.24 10.12
C ILE A 13 -50.79 -2.72 10.16
N ASP A 14 -51.91 -3.46 10.18
CA ASP A 14 -52.16 -4.88 10.30
C ASP A 14 -51.30 -5.86 9.54
N LYS A 15 -51.13 -7.06 10.19
CA LYS A 15 -50.69 -8.31 9.59
C LYS A 15 -51.86 -8.99 8.87
N PRO A 16 -51.72 -9.59 7.68
CA PRO A 16 -52.64 -10.55 7.19
C PRO A 16 -52.22 -12.00 7.58
N ARG A 17 -53.27 -12.76 7.88
CA ARG A 17 -53.35 -14.11 8.41
C ARG A 17 -52.90 -15.19 7.40
N ARG A 18 -52.44 -16.31 7.99
CA ARG A 18 -52.25 -17.63 7.41
C ARG A 18 -53.55 -18.15 6.72
N GLY A 19 -53.44 -18.78 5.54
CA GLY A 19 -54.40 -19.63 4.87
C GLY A 19 -53.71 -20.74 4.10
N GLN A 20 -53.72 -21.91 4.67
CA GLN A 20 -54.30 -23.17 4.28
C GLN A 20 -53.61 -23.99 3.15
N LYS A 21 -53.33 -25.23 3.55
CA LYS A 21 -52.85 -26.40 2.83
C LYS A 21 -53.89 -26.92 1.79
N ALA A 22 -53.43 -27.34 0.64
CA ALA A 22 -53.94 -28.43 -0.19
C ALA A 22 -52.81 -28.77 -1.17
N GLY A 23 -52.38 -29.99 -1.43
CA GLY A 23 -53.03 -31.27 -1.55
C GLY A 23 -52.13 -32.03 -2.49
N ARG A 24 -51.57 -33.16 -2.03
CA ARG A 24 -50.78 -34.14 -2.82
C ARG A 24 -51.65 -34.77 -3.89
N LYS A 25 -51.09 -35.04 -5.09
CA LYS A 25 -51.25 -36.35 -5.78
C LYS A 25 -50.12 -36.57 -6.81
N PRO A 26 -49.71 -37.81 -7.03
CA PRO A 26 -48.55 -38.21 -7.80
C PRO A 26 -48.91 -38.52 -9.26
N PHE A 27 -47.97 -38.35 -10.18
CA PHE A 27 -48.13 -38.86 -11.54
C PHE A 27 -46.99 -39.81 -11.92
N ARG A 28 -47.39 -40.83 -12.64
CA ARG A 28 -46.75 -42.08 -13.00
C ARG A 28 -45.64 -41.94 -14.03
N LYS A 29 -44.77 -42.96 -14.00
CA LYS A 29 -43.84 -43.42 -15.04
C LYS A 29 -44.57 -43.72 -16.36
N ASP A 30 -43.89 -43.42 -17.45
CA ASP A 30 -43.75 -44.15 -18.71
C ASP A 30 -42.68 -43.38 -19.46
N GLY A 31 -41.54 -43.91 -19.89
CA GLY A 31 -41.26 -45.03 -20.71
C GLY A 31 -41.19 -44.55 -22.16
N ASP A 32 -39.95 -44.07 -22.58
CA ASP A 32 -39.50 -44.38 -23.94
C ASP A 32 -38.07 -43.86 -24.15
N GLN A 33 -37.16 -44.81 -24.40
CA GLN A 33 -35.92 -44.56 -25.10
C GLN A 33 -36.18 -44.62 -26.59
N PRO A 34 -35.45 -43.85 -27.44
CA PRO A 34 -34.55 -44.53 -28.34
C PRO A 34 -33.17 -43.84 -28.61
N SER A 35 -32.22 -44.75 -28.71
CA SER A 35 -31.10 -44.83 -29.68
C SER A 35 -30.13 -43.66 -29.87
N SER A 36 -28.92 -43.91 -29.37
CA SER A 36 -27.60 -43.81 -30.05
C SER A 36 -27.44 -42.85 -31.25
N SER A 37 -26.63 -41.84 -31.02
CA SER A 37 -25.69 -41.44 -32.06
C SER A 37 -24.36 -41.04 -31.41
N ARG A 38 -23.37 -41.88 -31.70
CA ARG A 38 -21.94 -41.62 -31.46
C ARG A 38 -21.51 -40.46 -32.34
N SER A 39 -21.04 -39.35 -31.79
CA SER A 39 -20.21 -38.42 -32.50
C SER A 39 -18.78 -38.43 -31.93
N SER A 40 -17.94 -38.80 -32.83
CA SER A 40 -16.50 -38.99 -32.75
C SER A 40 -15.76 -37.74 -32.30
N LYS A 41 -14.87 -37.92 -31.33
CA LYS A 41 -13.80 -36.97 -30.96
C LYS A 41 -12.79 -36.89 -32.09
N PRO A 42 -12.31 -35.70 -32.52
CA PRO A 42 -11.15 -35.59 -33.42
C PRO A 42 -9.86 -35.91 -32.65
N ARG A 43 -9.14 -36.91 -33.14
CA ARG A 43 -7.74 -37.21 -32.77
C ARG A 43 -6.86 -36.07 -33.28
N PHE A 44 -6.17 -35.39 -32.40
CA PHE A 44 -5.07 -34.50 -32.71
C PHE A 44 -3.86 -35.33 -33.17
N ASN A 45 -3.47 -35.11 -34.40
CA ASN A 45 -2.30 -35.70 -35.05
C ASN A 45 -1.05 -34.99 -34.53
N ARG A 46 -0.17 -35.76 -33.91
CA ARG A 46 1.19 -35.34 -33.52
C ARG A 46 2.09 -35.54 -34.71
N ASP A 47 2.25 -34.53 -35.55
CA ASP A 47 3.39 -34.44 -36.49
C ASP A 47 3.28 -33.12 -37.24
N ASN A 48 3.83 -32.04 -36.65
CA ASN A 48 4.32 -30.87 -37.40
C ASN A 48 5.19 -30.04 -36.44
N LYS A 49 6.49 -30.40 -36.44
CA LYS A 49 7.54 -29.51 -35.94
C LYS A 49 7.91 -28.55 -37.06
N PRO A 50 7.87 -27.23 -36.83
CA PRO A 50 8.52 -26.31 -37.77
C PRO A 50 10.04 -26.39 -37.56
N GLN A 51 10.75 -26.71 -38.67
CA GLN A 51 12.19 -26.61 -38.76
C GLN A 51 12.60 -25.12 -38.76
N PHE A 52 13.39 -24.75 -37.76
CA PHE A 52 14.09 -23.48 -37.75
C PHE A 52 15.31 -23.58 -38.69
N ASN A 53 15.28 -22.79 -39.73
CA ASN A 53 16.38 -22.60 -40.68
C ASN A 53 17.44 -21.72 -40.02
N THR A 54 18.60 -22.29 -39.76
CA THR A 54 19.79 -21.59 -39.24
C THR A 54 20.68 -21.19 -40.39
N ASP A 55 20.41 -20.07 -41.01
CA ASP A 55 21.38 -19.39 -41.89
C ASP A 55 22.04 -18.25 -41.14
N LYS A 56 23.22 -18.50 -40.60
CA LYS A 56 24.18 -17.49 -40.18
C LYS A 56 25.20 -17.27 -41.31
N PRO A 57 25.41 -16.06 -41.80
CA PRO A 57 26.51 -15.79 -42.72
C PRO A 57 27.84 -15.82 -41.96
N ARG A 58 28.76 -16.69 -42.46
CA ARG A 58 30.17 -16.72 -42.11
C ARG A 58 30.84 -15.48 -42.67
N ILE A 59 31.42 -14.65 -41.78
CA ILE A 59 32.36 -13.60 -42.18
C ILE A 59 33.76 -14.22 -42.25
N ASN A 60 34.34 -14.23 -43.44
CA ASN A 60 35.70 -14.66 -43.72
C ASN A 60 36.72 -13.66 -43.18
N ARG A 61 37.74 -14.24 -42.57
CA ARG A 61 38.93 -13.61 -42.03
C ARG A 61 40.04 -13.69 -43.11
N ALA A 62 40.26 -12.59 -43.83
CA ALA A 62 41.54 -12.27 -44.49
C ALA A 62 41.42 -10.82 -45.02
N ASP A 63 42.18 -9.90 -44.44
CA ASP A 63 43.33 -9.26 -45.04
C ASP A 63 43.94 -8.26 -44.07
N ARG A 64 45.24 -8.47 -43.93
CA ARG A 64 46.18 -7.55 -43.28
C ARG A 64 46.58 -6.48 -44.31
N SER A 65 46.83 -5.31 -43.81
CA SER A 65 47.79 -4.28 -44.24
C SER A 65 47.12 -2.89 -44.46
N ASN A 66 47.42 -1.99 -43.60
CA ASN A 66 48.06 -0.69 -43.78
C ASN A 66 47.66 0.26 -42.63
N SER A 67 48.64 0.52 -41.80
CA SER A 67 48.70 1.76 -40.99
C SER A 67 49.09 2.92 -41.94
N PRO A 68 48.68 4.16 -41.66
CA PRO A 68 49.61 5.01 -40.95
C PRO A 68 49.01 6.09 -39.98
N SER A 69 49.91 6.54 -39.13
CA SER A 69 50.09 7.85 -38.49
C SER A 69 49.12 8.26 -37.34
N GLU A 70 49.61 8.10 -36.15
CA GLU A 70 50.01 9.10 -35.16
C GLU A 70 49.22 10.41 -35.19
N GLN A 71 48.39 10.62 -34.15
CA GLN A 71 48.19 11.94 -33.59
C GLN A 71 48.26 11.89 -32.07
N MET A 72 49.22 12.60 -31.57
CA MET A 72 49.65 12.84 -30.20
C MET A 72 48.51 13.35 -29.29
N THR A 73 48.32 12.71 -28.16
CA THR A 73 47.68 13.33 -27.01
C THR A 73 48.74 13.87 -26.06
N PRO A 74 48.61 15.09 -25.52
CA PRO A 74 49.63 15.67 -24.63
C PRO A 74 49.57 15.04 -23.24
N ARG A 75 50.74 14.58 -22.77
CA ARG A 75 50.99 14.14 -21.40
C ARG A 75 51.03 15.36 -20.46
N ILE A 76 50.23 15.29 -19.38
CA ILE A 76 50.32 16.23 -18.25
C ILE A 76 51.51 15.81 -17.38
N PRO A 77 52.41 16.75 -16.98
CA PRO A 77 53.57 16.44 -16.15
C PRO A 77 53.17 16.17 -14.71
N ARG A 78 53.82 15.18 -14.11
CA ARG A 78 53.82 14.91 -12.65
C ARG A 78 54.55 16.02 -11.96
N ALA A 79 53.90 16.72 -11.04
CA ALA A 79 54.51 17.69 -10.13
C ALA A 79 55.33 16.99 -9.05
N ASP A 80 56.51 17.55 -8.82
CA ASP A 80 57.55 17.09 -7.92
C ASP A 80 57.13 17.08 -6.45
N LYS A 81 57.67 16.06 -5.72
CA LYS A 81 57.64 15.96 -4.27
C LYS A 81 58.45 17.16 -3.66
N LYS A 82 57.75 18.06 -2.98
CA LYS A 82 58.42 19.01 -2.07
C LYS A 82 58.72 18.33 -0.74
N VAL A 83 59.98 18.23 -0.43
CA VAL A 83 60.59 17.89 0.86
C VAL A 83 60.22 19.02 1.85
N ILE A 84 59.62 18.64 2.99
CA ILE A 84 59.36 19.56 4.12
C ILE A 84 60.48 19.30 5.14
N PRO A 85 61.19 20.37 5.59
CA PRO A 85 62.20 20.20 6.62
C PRO A 85 61.62 20.03 8.02
N ASP A 86 62.29 19.19 8.83
CA ASP A 86 62.09 19.03 10.25
C ASP A 86 62.21 20.38 10.99
N ILE A 87 61.26 20.73 11.81
CA ILE A 87 61.37 21.77 12.83
C ILE A 87 61.02 21.15 14.19
N ASP A 88 61.92 21.40 15.07
CA ASP A 88 62.13 20.92 16.41
C ASP A 88 60.88 20.93 17.36
N ARG A 89 60.95 19.92 18.19
CA ARG A 89 60.30 19.66 19.47
C ARG A 89 60.35 20.86 20.44
N ALA A 90 59.19 21.37 20.82
CA ALA A 90 59.02 22.01 22.14
C ALA A 90 57.55 21.82 22.63
N GLY A 91 57.44 21.15 23.72
CA GLY A 91 56.28 20.75 24.52
C GLY A 91 55.01 21.62 24.48
N ARG A 92 53.93 20.93 24.19
CA ARG A 92 52.63 21.31 24.75
C ARG A 92 51.80 20.01 24.95
N GLU A 93 51.67 19.62 26.20
CA GLU A 93 50.70 18.57 26.61
C GLU A 93 49.28 19.06 26.31
N GLU A 94 48.69 18.60 25.24
CA GLU A 94 47.28 18.78 24.96
C GLU A 94 46.55 17.62 25.59
N LYS A 95 45.91 17.87 26.74
CA LYS A 95 45.01 16.96 27.41
C LYS A 95 43.83 16.69 26.48
N THR A 96 43.88 15.57 25.76
CA THR A 96 42.70 14.99 25.10
C THR A 96 41.67 14.61 26.18
N ARG A 97 40.68 15.46 26.38
CA ARG A 97 39.48 15.14 27.13
C ARG A 97 38.76 14.03 26.33
N LYS A 98 38.89 12.80 26.77
CA LYS A 98 37.99 11.70 26.35
C LYS A 98 36.59 12.12 26.78
N PHE A 99 35.73 12.38 25.83
CA PHE A 99 34.30 12.57 26.07
C PHE A 99 33.78 11.20 26.54
N VAL A 100 33.51 11.06 27.82
CA VAL A 100 32.80 9.92 28.41
C VAL A 100 31.34 10.33 28.38
N PRO A 101 30.46 9.64 27.60
CA PRO A 101 29.04 9.92 27.65
C PRO A 101 28.51 9.64 29.06
N SER A 102 27.64 10.51 29.55
CA SER A 102 26.97 10.35 30.84
C SER A 102 26.19 9.04 30.88
N PRO A 103 26.24 8.26 31.96
CA PRO A 103 25.54 6.97 32.08
C PRO A 103 24.02 7.07 31.84
N ASN A 104 23.42 8.25 32.05
CA ASN A 104 21.98 8.48 31.81
C ASN A 104 21.58 8.63 30.35
N ALA A 105 22.51 8.91 29.42
CA ALA A 105 22.17 8.98 27.98
C ALA A 105 22.07 7.59 27.35
N ILE A 106 22.86 6.62 27.84
CA ILE A 106 22.84 5.24 27.35
C ILE A 106 21.59 4.52 27.82
N ALA A 107 21.15 4.75 29.08
CA ALA A 107 19.97 4.13 29.62
C ALA A 107 18.65 4.59 28.95
N SER A 108 18.62 5.84 28.42
CA SER A 108 17.43 6.35 27.72
C SER A 108 17.31 5.83 26.27
N GLU A 109 18.42 5.53 25.59
CA GLU A 109 18.40 4.95 24.23
C GLU A 109 18.14 3.43 24.25
N GLU A 110 18.63 2.71 25.25
CA GLU A 110 18.33 1.29 25.43
C GLU A 110 16.86 1.06 25.83
N ASN A 111 16.31 1.86 26.77
CA ASN A 111 14.91 1.79 27.13
C ASN A 111 13.96 2.12 25.96
N THR A 112 14.33 3.06 25.08
CA THR A 112 13.50 3.39 23.92
C THR A 112 13.55 2.30 22.85
N ARG A 113 14.67 1.57 22.75
CA ARG A 113 14.79 0.42 21.82
C ARG A 113 14.06 -0.82 22.36
N GLU A 114 14.16 -1.10 23.65
CA GLU A 114 13.44 -2.23 24.28
C GLU A 114 11.92 -2.01 24.26
N GLU A 115 11.43 -0.79 24.47
CA GLU A 115 10.00 -0.47 24.35
C GLU A 115 9.48 -0.58 22.91
N SER A 116 10.27 -0.23 21.88
CA SER A 116 9.86 -0.37 20.50
C SER A 116 9.88 -1.84 20.02
N GLU A 117 10.81 -2.65 20.50
CA GLU A 117 10.86 -4.08 20.21
C GLU A 117 9.75 -4.86 20.93
N SER A 118 9.35 -4.45 22.16
CA SER A 118 8.28 -5.10 22.91
C SER A 118 6.87 -4.83 22.36
N GLU A 119 6.63 -3.69 21.70
CA GLU A 119 5.33 -3.36 21.12
C GLU A 119 5.08 -4.07 19.77
N GLU A 120 6.10 -4.36 18.97
CA GLU A 120 5.96 -5.19 17.77
C GLU A 120 5.61 -6.65 18.13
N ASP A 121 6.06 -7.16 19.26
CA ASP A 121 5.73 -8.49 19.77
C ASP A 121 4.28 -8.63 20.23
N ASN A 122 3.61 -7.57 20.65
CA ASN A 122 2.23 -7.60 21.14
C ASN A 122 1.20 -7.93 20.06
N ASP A 123 1.53 -7.74 18.78
CA ASP A 123 0.64 -8.09 17.66
C ASP A 123 0.75 -9.56 17.24
N LEU A 124 1.76 -10.29 17.74
CA LEU A 124 1.98 -11.68 17.38
C LEU A 124 1.36 -12.63 18.42
N ILE A 125 0.56 -13.54 17.94
CA ILE A 125 0.09 -14.72 18.68
C ILE A 125 0.67 -15.98 18.04
N TYR A 126 1.18 -16.88 18.87
CA TYR A 126 1.80 -18.11 18.39
C TYR A 126 1.38 -19.33 19.20
N GLY A 127 1.51 -20.50 18.56
CA GLY A 127 1.02 -21.77 19.10
C GLY A 127 -0.37 -22.13 18.59
N ARG A 128 -0.65 -23.44 18.49
CA ARG A 128 -1.87 -23.95 17.86
C ARG A 128 -3.14 -23.47 18.53
N HIS A 129 -3.21 -23.56 19.85
CA HIS A 129 -4.43 -23.21 20.58
C HIS A 129 -4.75 -21.70 20.53
N PRO A 130 -3.79 -20.78 20.80
CA PRO A 130 -4.04 -19.34 20.70
C PRO A 130 -4.45 -18.90 19.31
N VAL A 131 -3.78 -19.41 18.26
CA VAL A 131 -4.10 -19.03 16.87
C VAL A 131 -5.47 -19.56 16.45
N ILE A 132 -5.82 -20.81 16.80
CA ILE A 132 -7.17 -21.35 16.56
C ILE A 132 -8.23 -20.51 17.33
N ALA A 133 -7.97 -20.15 18.57
CA ALA A 133 -8.88 -19.33 19.35
C ALA A 133 -9.10 -17.96 18.70
N ALA A 134 -8.04 -17.32 18.24
CA ALA A 134 -8.11 -16.03 17.55
C ALA A 134 -8.91 -16.12 16.24
N MET A 135 -8.68 -17.16 15.41
CA MET A 135 -9.45 -17.38 14.19
C MET A 135 -10.93 -17.61 14.50
N LYS A 136 -11.27 -18.40 15.54
CA LYS A 136 -12.66 -18.67 15.96
C LYS A 136 -13.36 -17.47 16.59
N SER A 137 -12.64 -16.56 17.21
CA SER A 137 -13.22 -15.35 17.82
C SER A 137 -13.46 -14.21 16.81
N ASN A 138 -13.34 -14.47 15.53
CA ASN A 138 -13.46 -13.49 14.44
C ASN A 138 -12.52 -12.27 14.60
N ARG A 139 -11.39 -12.42 15.32
CA ARG A 139 -10.37 -11.39 15.35
C ARG A 139 -9.79 -11.20 13.96
N GLN A 140 -9.74 -9.98 13.50
CA GLN A 140 -9.06 -9.68 12.23
C GLN A 140 -7.57 -9.98 12.35
N LEU A 141 -7.08 -10.79 11.43
CA LEU A 141 -5.67 -11.17 11.32
C LEU A 141 -5.06 -10.52 10.09
N ASN A 142 -3.90 -9.89 10.24
CA ASN A 142 -3.15 -9.34 9.11
C ASN A 142 -2.49 -10.46 8.32
N ARG A 143 -1.84 -11.39 9.03
CA ARG A 143 -1.04 -12.45 8.40
C ARG A 143 -0.97 -13.69 9.30
N ILE A 144 -0.91 -14.86 8.67
CA ILE A 144 -0.70 -16.15 9.33
C ILE A 144 0.49 -16.83 8.66
N TRP A 145 1.52 -17.13 9.43
CA TRP A 145 2.64 -17.96 9.00
C TRP A 145 2.44 -19.36 9.55
N ILE A 146 2.45 -20.35 8.68
CA ILE A 146 2.11 -21.73 9.04
C ILE A 146 3.03 -22.70 8.31
N THR A 147 3.40 -23.81 8.98
CA THR A 147 4.16 -24.87 8.33
C THR A 147 3.27 -25.71 7.43
N ALA A 148 3.84 -26.30 6.34
CA ALA A 148 3.14 -27.19 5.42
C ALA A 148 2.33 -28.27 6.14
N LYS A 149 2.92 -28.90 7.16
CA LYS A 149 2.26 -29.94 7.95
C LYS A 149 0.96 -29.49 8.61
N LEU A 150 0.88 -28.26 9.09
CA LEU A 150 -0.32 -27.72 9.74
C LEU A 150 -1.29 -27.08 8.74
N HIS A 151 -0.80 -26.58 7.63
CA HIS A 151 -1.63 -26.03 6.56
C HIS A 151 -2.65 -27.06 6.05
N TYR A 152 -2.24 -28.32 5.95
CA TYR A 152 -3.09 -29.43 5.52
C TYR A 152 -3.75 -30.20 6.68
N ASP A 153 -3.59 -29.77 7.95
CA ASP A 153 -4.29 -30.37 9.09
C ASP A 153 -5.80 -29.98 9.00
N PRO A 154 -6.74 -30.94 9.03
CA PRO A 154 -8.17 -30.67 8.92
C PRO A 154 -8.71 -29.63 9.92
N ARG A 155 -8.08 -29.52 11.10
CA ARG A 155 -8.48 -28.56 12.15
C ARG A 155 -8.15 -27.12 11.78
N PHE A 156 -7.16 -26.90 10.92
CA PHE A 156 -6.75 -25.59 10.44
C PHE A 156 -7.39 -25.24 9.11
N HIS A 157 -7.65 -26.20 8.25
CA HIS A 157 -8.04 -25.96 6.86
C HIS A 157 -9.26 -25.05 6.72
N SER A 158 -10.37 -25.38 7.40
CA SER A 158 -11.60 -24.55 7.35
C SER A 158 -11.38 -23.15 7.90
N LEU A 159 -10.65 -23.04 9.02
CA LEU A 159 -10.35 -21.75 9.66
C LEU A 159 -9.41 -20.89 8.81
N LEU A 160 -8.46 -21.49 8.10
CA LEU A 160 -7.58 -20.77 7.17
C LEU A 160 -8.35 -20.26 5.94
N VAL A 161 -9.29 -21.03 5.41
CA VAL A 161 -10.17 -20.60 4.32
C VAL A 161 -10.99 -19.38 4.75
N GLU A 162 -11.58 -19.43 5.93
CA GLU A 162 -12.35 -18.33 6.51
C GLU A 162 -11.47 -17.11 6.80
N ALA A 163 -10.31 -17.28 7.46
CA ALA A 163 -9.35 -16.19 7.70
C ALA A 163 -8.89 -15.53 6.40
N LYS A 164 -8.68 -16.33 5.33
CA LYS A 164 -8.33 -15.79 4.01
C LYS A 164 -9.48 -15.00 3.39
N ALA A 165 -10.72 -15.46 3.54
CA ALA A 165 -11.90 -14.71 3.08
C ALA A 165 -12.04 -13.39 3.83
N ASN A 166 -11.70 -13.35 5.12
CA ASN A 166 -11.67 -12.16 5.98
C ASN A 166 -10.42 -11.29 5.77
N GLY A 167 -9.62 -11.54 4.75
CA GLY A 167 -8.51 -10.69 4.34
C GLY A 167 -7.14 -11.05 4.93
N ALA A 168 -7.00 -12.13 5.71
CA ALA A 168 -5.68 -12.55 6.22
C ALA A 168 -4.79 -13.10 5.09
N ILE A 169 -3.50 -12.76 5.13
CA ILE A 169 -2.48 -13.37 4.27
C ILE A 169 -2.03 -14.68 4.92
N ILE A 170 -2.03 -15.77 4.16
CA ILE A 170 -1.53 -17.05 4.64
C ILE A 170 -0.24 -17.37 3.89
N ASP A 171 0.85 -17.48 4.64
CA ASP A 171 2.17 -17.83 4.12
C ASP A 171 2.61 -19.18 4.67
N GLU A 172 2.87 -20.12 3.77
CA GLU A 172 3.50 -21.37 4.13
C GLU A 172 5.00 -21.16 4.28
N VAL A 173 5.55 -21.46 5.46
CA VAL A 173 6.94 -21.17 5.82
C VAL A 173 7.58 -22.34 6.56
N GLU A 174 8.91 -22.36 6.60
CA GLU A 174 9.68 -23.29 7.38
C GLU A 174 9.77 -22.88 8.87
N ASN A 175 10.07 -23.85 9.75
CA ASN A 175 10.23 -23.63 11.18
C ASN A 175 11.30 -22.55 11.50
N LEU A 176 12.34 -22.44 10.68
CA LEU A 176 13.38 -21.43 10.87
C LEU A 176 12.79 -20.02 10.85
N ARG A 177 11.89 -19.74 9.88
CA ARG A 177 11.21 -18.44 9.80
C ARG A 177 10.31 -18.16 11.00
N LEU A 178 9.60 -19.17 11.49
CA LEU A 178 8.75 -19.04 12.68
C LEU A 178 9.59 -18.78 13.93
N ASN A 179 10.73 -19.45 14.09
CA ASN A 179 11.69 -19.20 15.17
C ASN A 179 12.20 -17.74 15.15
N GLN A 180 12.49 -17.20 13.95
CA GLN A 180 12.91 -15.81 13.80
C GLN A 180 11.83 -14.84 14.24
N LEU A 181 10.57 -15.08 13.82
CA LEU A 181 9.43 -14.22 14.15
C LEU A 181 9.08 -14.23 15.63
N THR A 182 9.30 -15.36 16.32
CA THR A 182 8.92 -15.54 17.73
C THR A 182 10.12 -15.48 18.67
N GLN A 183 11.31 -15.10 18.16
CA GLN A 183 12.56 -15.07 18.94
C GLN A 183 12.84 -16.39 19.67
N GLY A 184 12.49 -17.52 19.02
CA GLY A 184 12.69 -18.86 19.56
C GLY A 184 11.59 -19.35 20.52
N ALA A 185 10.48 -18.65 20.67
CA ALA A 185 9.36 -19.12 21.48
C ALA A 185 8.66 -20.36 20.88
N ASN A 186 7.91 -21.10 21.70
CA ASN A 186 7.25 -22.34 21.30
C ASN A 186 6.04 -22.08 20.40
N HIS A 187 6.26 -21.82 19.11
CA HIS A 187 5.23 -21.50 18.12
C HIS A 187 4.44 -22.72 17.61
N GLN A 188 4.88 -23.94 17.86
CA GLN A 188 4.18 -25.18 17.46
C GLN A 188 3.82 -25.25 15.96
N GLY A 189 4.53 -24.56 15.09
CA GLY A 189 4.33 -24.54 13.64
C GLY A 189 3.36 -23.49 13.12
N VAL A 190 2.87 -22.57 13.94
CA VAL A 190 1.97 -21.49 13.52
C VAL A 190 2.18 -20.22 14.33
N VAL A 191 2.17 -19.08 13.63
CA VAL A 191 2.21 -17.71 14.17
C VAL A 191 1.17 -16.89 13.42
N ALA A 192 0.46 -16.02 14.10
CA ALA A 192 -0.48 -15.10 13.49
C ALA A 192 -0.24 -13.68 14.00
N GLN A 193 -0.35 -12.71 13.11
CA GLN A 193 -0.33 -11.29 13.43
C GLN A 193 -1.76 -10.77 13.52
N VAL A 194 -2.13 -10.27 14.67
CA VAL A 194 -3.44 -9.67 14.92
C VAL A 194 -3.48 -8.30 14.26
N ALA A 195 -4.61 -7.95 13.65
CA ALA A 195 -4.86 -6.57 13.23
C ALA A 195 -5.42 -5.80 14.43
N PRO A 196 -4.72 -4.78 14.96
CA PRO A 196 -5.26 -3.93 16.01
C PRO A 196 -6.28 -2.91 15.48
N TYR A 197 -6.55 -2.93 14.17
CA TYR A 197 -7.41 -2.00 13.44
C TYR A 197 -8.45 -2.76 12.60
N THR A 198 -9.70 -2.24 12.59
CA THR A 198 -10.79 -2.77 11.77
C THR A 198 -10.83 -2.06 10.42
N TYR A 199 -10.47 -2.76 9.35
CA TYR A 199 -10.51 -2.21 7.99
C TYR A 199 -11.95 -2.04 7.52
N LYS A 200 -12.19 -0.99 6.72
CA LYS A 200 -13.46 -0.78 6.02
C LYS A 200 -13.45 -1.49 4.67
N GLU A 201 -14.64 -1.82 4.19
CA GLU A 201 -14.83 -2.19 2.79
C GLU A 201 -14.62 -0.96 1.89
N LEU A 202 -14.16 -1.20 0.66
CA LEU A 202 -13.82 -0.11 -0.27
C LEU A 202 -15.05 0.75 -0.59
N GLU A 203 -16.17 0.11 -0.83
CA GLU A 203 -17.44 0.75 -1.17
C GLU A 203 -17.93 1.66 -0.04
N ASP A 204 -17.85 1.22 1.20
CA ASP A 204 -18.22 2.00 2.39
C ASP A 204 -17.31 3.20 2.57
N LEU A 205 -16.00 3.03 2.34
CA LEU A 205 -15.03 4.11 2.41
C LEU A 205 -15.31 5.18 1.35
N ILE A 206 -15.62 4.79 0.12
CA ILE A 206 -15.96 5.71 -0.98
C ILE A 206 -17.25 6.48 -0.67
N GLN A 207 -18.28 5.79 -0.22
CA GLN A 207 -19.56 6.44 0.14
C GLN A 207 -19.38 7.43 1.30
N GLN A 208 -18.63 7.03 2.33
CA GLN A 208 -18.30 7.92 3.43
C GLN A 208 -17.51 9.16 2.95
N ALA A 209 -16.54 8.98 2.08
CA ALA A 209 -15.74 10.08 1.53
C ALA A 209 -16.61 11.10 0.77
N LYS A 210 -17.52 10.62 -0.08
CA LYS A 210 -18.46 11.46 -0.84
C LYS A 210 -19.50 12.14 0.05
N ALA A 211 -19.93 11.51 1.13
CA ALA A 211 -20.84 12.13 2.09
C ALA A 211 -20.18 13.26 2.90
N GLN A 212 -18.87 13.16 3.15
CA GLN A 212 -18.14 14.18 3.89
C GLN A 212 -17.76 15.39 3.05
N ARG A 213 -17.48 15.21 1.74
CA ARG A 213 -17.05 16.28 0.83
C ARG A 213 -17.53 16.05 -0.59
N THR A 214 -17.77 17.15 -1.29
CA THR A 214 -18.05 17.13 -2.74
C THR A 214 -16.82 16.89 -3.60
N ASP A 215 -15.64 17.18 -3.04
CA ASP A 215 -14.30 17.02 -3.63
C ASP A 215 -13.41 16.10 -2.78
N PRO A 216 -13.80 14.81 -2.58
CA PRO A 216 -13.08 13.92 -1.69
C PRO A 216 -11.69 13.58 -2.21
N VAL A 217 -10.77 13.29 -1.25
CA VAL A 217 -9.42 12.77 -1.52
C VAL A 217 -9.29 11.38 -0.93
N ILE A 218 -8.96 10.41 -1.74
CA ILE A 218 -8.61 9.06 -1.31
C ILE A 218 -7.17 8.78 -1.70
N ILE A 219 -6.40 8.19 -0.78
CA ILE A 219 -5.02 7.79 -1.05
C ILE A 219 -4.99 6.29 -1.30
N VAL A 220 -4.27 5.85 -2.30
CA VAL A 220 -4.02 4.45 -2.59
C VAL A 220 -2.53 4.20 -2.53
N LEU A 221 -2.10 3.17 -1.80
CA LEU A 221 -0.69 2.83 -1.65
C LEU A 221 -0.35 1.59 -2.48
N ASP A 222 0.74 1.66 -3.23
CA ASP A 222 1.27 0.52 -3.99
C ASP A 222 2.64 0.12 -3.42
N SER A 223 2.72 -1.06 -2.82
CA SER A 223 3.97 -1.67 -2.33
C SER A 223 4.69 -0.91 -1.19
N ILE A 224 3.95 -0.22 -0.33
CA ILE A 224 4.50 0.38 0.90
C ILE A 224 4.62 -0.69 1.98
N THR A 225 5.85 -1.06 2.33
CA THR A 225 6.14 -2.16 3.27
C THR A 225 6.68 -1.70 4.61
N ASP A 226 7.14 -0.46 4.71
CA ASP A 226 7.65 0.13 5.95
C ASP A 226 6.49 0.68 6.81
N PRO A 227 6.34 0.22 8.08
CA PRO A 227 5.31 0.70 8.99
C PRO A 227 5.46 2.19 9.33
N HIS A 228 6.70 2.73 9.36
CA HIS A 228 6.94 4.15 9.63
C HIS A 228 6.40 5.02 8.48
N ASN A 229 6.64 4.62 7.23
CA ASN A 229 6.08 5.33 6.08
C ASN A 229 4.56 5.28 6.08
N LEU A 230 3.96 4.11 6.31
CA LEU A 230 2.51 3.98 6.37
C LEU A 230 1.91 4.87 7.47
N GLY A 231 2.45 4.83 8.68
CA GLY A 231 1.97 5.66 9.78
C GLY A 231 2.11 7.16 9.52
N ALA A 232 3.24 7.59 8.94
CA ALA A 232 3.48 8.99 8.57
C ALA A 232 2.52 9.47 7.46
N ILE A 233 2.24 8.62 6.45
CA ILE A 233 1.26 8.92 5.39
C ILE A 233 -0.13 9.09 5.98
N ILE A 234 -0.57 8.17 6.84
CA ILE A 234 -1.89 8.23 7.50
C ILE A 234 -2.04 9.54 8.29
N ARG A 235 -1.05 9.86 9.14
CA ARG A 235 -1.06 11.10 9.92
C ARG A 235 -1.12 12.34 9.05
N THR A 236 -0.35 12.37 7.98
CA THR A 236 -0.30 13.51 7.05
C THR A 236 -1.61 13.62 6.25
N ALA A 237 -2.18 12.49 5.83
CA ALA A 237 -3.44 12.43 5.10
C ALA A 237 -4.62 12.97 5.94
N GLU A 238 -4.71 12.55 7.18
CA GLU A 238 -5.71 13.07 8.13
C GLU A 238 -5.53 14.57 8.34
N ALA A 239 -4.31 15.05 8.60
CA ALA A 239 -3.99 16.45 8.84
C ALA A 239 -4.34 17.37 7.67
N PHE A 240 -4.20 16.91 6.42
CA PHE A 240 -4.63 17.65 5.21
C PHE A 240 -6.10 17.41 4.83
N GLY A 241 -6.82 16.63 5.63
CA GLY A 241 -8.27 16.42 5.45
C GLY A 241 -8.60 15.53 4.27
N ALA A 242 -7.79 14.52 3.97
CA ALA A 242 -8.17 13.40 3.11
C ALA A 242 -9.24 12.54 3.80
N GLN A 243 -10.08 11.84 3.04
CA GLN A 243 -11.23 11.10 3.57
C GLN A 243 -10.95 9.63 3.82
N GLY A 244 -9.87 9.09 3.26
CA GLY A 244 -9.51 7.70 3.48
C GLY A 244 -8.27 7.25 2.74
N LEU A 245 -7.82 6.04 3.09
CA LEU A 245 -6.65 5.42 2.53
C LEU A 245 -6.94 3.95 2.18
N VAL A 246 -6.39 3.48 1.07
CA VAL A 246 -6.50 2.09 0.62
C VAL A 246 -5.12 1.46 0.56
N ILE A 247 -4.98 0.29 1.16
CA ILE A 247 -3.76 -0.53 1.07
C ILE A 247 -4.06 -1.87 0.39
N PRO A 248 -3.13 -2.41 -0.41
CA PRO A 248 -3.27 -3.77 -0.93
C PRO A 248 -3.03 -4.78 0.19
N GLN A 249 -3.68 -5.94 0.08
CA GLN A 249 -3.52 -7.04 1.02
C GLN A 249 -2.12 -7.65 0.96
N ARG A 250 -1.52 -7.69 -0.23
CA ARG A 250 -0.17 -8.23 -0.47
C ARG A 250 0.79 -7.12 -0.85
N ARG A 251 2.07 -7.30 -0.56
CA ARG A 251 3.15 -6.35 -0.83
C ARG A 251 2.97 -4.99 -0.14
N ALA A 252 2.27 -4.98 0.99
CA ALA A 252 2.14 -3.81 1.84
C ALA A 252 2.15 -4.24 3.31
N VAL A 253 2.55 -3.33 4.18
CA VAL A 253 2.38 -3.49 5.61
C VAL A 253 0.90 -3.23 5.96
N GLY A 254 0.36 -4.02 6.89
CA GLY A 254 -0.96 -3.74 7.48
C GLY A 254 -0.85 -2.72 8.61
N ILE A 255 -2.01 -2.33 9.16
CA ILE A 255 -2.04 -1.54 10.39
C ILE A 255 -1.60 -2.43 11.55
N THR A 256 -0.43 -2.12 12.11
CA THR A 256 0.19 -2.77 13.27
C THR A 256 0.29 -1.75 14.41
N SER A 257 0.68 -2.19 15.60
CA SER A 257 0.93 -1.29 16.73
C SER A 257 1.98 -0.23 16.40
N ALA A 258 3.03 -0.59 15.65
CA ALA A 258 4.04 0.36 15.17
C ALA A 258 3.43 1.44 14.25
N VAL A 259 2.55 1.05 13.31
CA VAL A 259 1.83 2.01 12.45
C VAL A 259 0.94 2.94 13.29
N MET A 260 0.20 2.41 14.27
CA MET A 260 -0.66 3.19 15.14
C MET A 260 0.12 4.22 15.94
N LYS A 261 1.28 3.84 16.48
CA LYS A 261 2.18 4.73 17.22
C LYS A 261 2.66 5.91 16.35
N VAL A 262 3.10 5.64 15.13
CA VAL A 262 3.57 6.66 14.18
C VAL A 262 2.42 7.55 13.69
N ALA A 263 1.24 6.96 13.47
CA ALA A 263 0.03 7.70 13.08
C ALA A 263 -0.50 8.63 14.18
N ALA A 264 -0.02 8.48 15.42
CA ALA A 264 -0.26 9.40 16.55
C ALA A 264 -1.74 9.79 16.75
N GLY A 265 -2.64 8.79 16.73
CA GLY A 265 -4.08 8.95 16.95
C GLY A 265 -4.90 9.30 15.69
N ALA A 266 -4.26 9.51 14.52
CA ALA A 266 -4.99 9.82 13.28
C ALA A 266 -5.99 8.72 12.90
N LEU A 267 -5.71 7.46 13.20
CA LEU A 267 -6.57 6.31 12.92
C LEU A 267 -7.91 6.29 13.67
N GLU A 268 -8.07 7.10 14.72
CA GLU A 268 -9.35 7.26 15.43
C GLU A 268 -10.41 7.93 14.53
N HIS A 269 -9.99 8.75 13.59
CA HIS A 269 -10.86 9.55 12.73
C HIS A 269 -10.66 9.27 11.24
N PHE A 270 -9.60 8.55 10.87
CA PHE A 270 -9.22 8.30 9.48
C PHE A 270 -9.43 6.84 9.10
N SER A 271 -10.23 6.61 8.07
CA SER A 271 -10.62 5.28 7.61
C SER A 271 -9.62 4.67 6.66
N VAL A 272 -9.28 3.38 6.88
CA VAL A 272 -8.42 2.60 5.97
C VAL A 272 -9.19 1.40 5.46
N ALA A 273 -9.18 1.22 4.13
CA ALA A 273 -9.68 0.02 3.46
C ALA A 273 -8.52 -0.88 3.03
N ARG A 274 -8.78 -2.19 2.95
CA ARG A 274 -7.78 -3.18 2.54
C ARG A 274 -8.30 -4.03 1.39
N VAL A 275 -7.63 -3.99 0.23
CA VAL A 275 -8.11 -4.60 -1.00
C VAL A 275 -7.22 -5.74 -1.48
N VAL A 276 -7.83 -6.77 -2.08
CA VAL A 276 -7.09 -7.90 -2.66
C VAL A 276 -6.45 -7.51 -4.00
N ASN A 277 -7.15 -6.69 -4.79
CA ASN A 277 -6.74 -6.31 -6.14
C ASN A 277 -6.76 -4.80 -6.32
N LEU A 278 -5.56 -4.21 -6.43
CA LEU A 278 -5.39 -2.77 -6.55
C LEU A 278 -5.93 -2.22 -7.88
N SER A 279 -5.78 -2.97 -8.98
CA SER A 279 -6.31 -2.56 -10.29
C SER A 279 -7.82 -2.44 -10.28
N ARG A 280 -8.52 -3.45 -9.71
CA ARG A 280 -9.97 -3.40 -9.55
C ARG A 280 -10.41 -2.26 -8.63
N CYS A 281 -9.66 -1.98 -7.57
CA CYS A 281 -9.91 -0.83 -6.70
C CYS A 281 -9.86 0.49 -7.48
N LEU A 282 -8.82 0.70 -8.30
CA LEU A 282 -8.67 1.89 -9.12
C LEU A 282 -9.80 2.03 -10.17
N GLU A 283 -10.22 0.92 -10.77
CA GLU A 283 -11.38 0.88 -11.69
C GLU A 283 -12.68 1.28 -10.96
N THR A 284 -12.91 0.76 -9.76
CA THR A 284 -14.05 1.14 -8.93
C THR A 284 -14.03 2.63 -8.61
N LEU A 285 -12.86 3.18 -8.19
CA LEU A 285 -12.71 4.61 -7.91
C LEU A 285 -12.99 5.47 -9.15
N LYS A 286 -12.55 5.07 -10.35
CA LYS A 286 -12.88 5.75 -11.62
C LYS A 286 -14.37 5.76 -11.89
N THR A 287 -15.02 4.61 -11.75
CA THR A 287 -16.47 4.48 -11.93
C THR A 287 -17.24 5.39 -10.97
N GLU A 288 -16.69 5.57 -9.77
CA GLU A 288 -17.23 6.47 -8.75
C GLU A 288 -16.84 7.95 -8.95
N GLY A 289 -16.19 8.27 -10.06
CA GLY A 289 -15.92 9.65 -10.49
C GLY A 289 -14.64 10.26 -9.92
N PHE A 290 -13.74 9.46 -9.36
CA PHE A 290 -12.42 9.94 -8.96
C PHE A 290 -11.46 9.98 -10.13
N TRP A 291 -10.68 11.05 -10.22
CA TRP A 291 -9.55 11.14 -11.13
C TRP A 291 -8.29 10.56 -10.48
N ILE A 292 -7.63 9.62 -11.14
CA ILE A 292 -6.53 8.84 -10.55
C ILE A 292 -5.18 9.43 -10.95
N TYR A 293 -4.46 9.98 -9.98
CA TYR A 293 -3.12 10.51 -10.15
C TYR A 293 -2.09 9.58 -9.53
N GLY A 294 -1.14 9.08 -10.33
CA GLY A 294 -0.07 8.21 -9.84
C GLY A 294 1.26 8.95 -9.73
N THR A 295 1.97 8.83 -8.60
CA THR A 295 3.30 9.41 -8.44
C THR A 295 4.35 8.64 -9.24
N ALA A 296 5.15 9.32 -10.07
CA ALA A 296 6.23 8.72 -10.84
C ALA A 296 7.42 9.69 -10.89
N ALA A 297 8.63 9.18 -10.71
CA ALA A 297 9.83 9.98 -10.82
C ALA A 297 10.24 10.12 -12.30
N GLY A 298 10.36 11.35 -12.80
CA GLY A 298 10.89 11.65 -14.14
C GLY A 298 10.01 11.20 -15.32
N GLN A 299 8.77 10.83 -15.10
CA GLN A 299 7.86 10.32 -16.15
C GLN A 299 6.46 10.92 -16.10
N GLY A 300 6.23 11.89 -15.26
CA GLY A 300 4.93 12.48 -15.03
C GLY A 300 4.84 13.92 -15.51
N LYS A 301 3.62 14.46 -15.48
CA LYS A 301 3.39 15.90 -15.54
C LYS A 301 3.79 16.51 -14.21
N SER A 302 4.41 17.70 -14.24
CA SER A 302 4.70 18.42 -13.00
C SER A 302 3.40 18.59 -12.18
N ILE A 303 3.48 18.32 -10.88
CA ILE A 303 2.35 18.45 -9.96
C ILE A 303 1.71 19.84 -10.00
N HIS A 304 2.49 20.87 -10.32
CA HIS A 304 2.01 22.24 -10.43
C HIS A 304 1.10 22.50 -11.63
N ASP A 305 1.22 21.63 -12.67
CA ASP A 305 0.48 21.75 -13.93
C ASP A 305 -0.80 20.90 -13.96
N LEU A 306 -1.12 20.24 -12.85
CA LEU A 306 -2.29 19.38 -12.72
C LEU A 306 -3.45 20.10 -12.03
N ASP A 307 -4.67 19.75 -12.41
CA ASP A 307 -5.88 20.21 -11.72
C ASP A 307 -6.33 19.18 -10.68
N LEU A 308 -6.06 19.47 -9.41
CA LEU A 308 -6.35 18.58 -8.28
C LEU A 308 -7.60 19.02 -7.47
N ARG A 309 -8.50 19.78 -8.07
CA ARG A 309 -9.63 20.41 -7.35
C ARG A 309 -10.88 19.55 -7.22
N GLY A 310 -11.12 18.60 -8.13
CA GLY A 310 -12.26 17.68 -8.08
C GLY A 310 -12.02 16.48 -7.13
N PRO A 311 -12.89 15.45 -7.18
CA PRO A 311 -12.65 14.19 -6.51
C PRO A 311 -11.38 13.53 -7.04
N VAL A 312 -10.38 13.32 -6.18
CA VAL A 312 -9.07 12.78 -6.60
C VAL A 312 -8.68 11.53 -5.81
N CYS A 313 -8.05 10.62 -6.51
CA CYS A 313 -7.33 9.50 -5.92
C CYS A 313 -5.82 9.69 -6.17
N LEU A 314 -5.05 9.73 -5.09
CA LEU A 314 -3.60 9.87 -5.13
C LEU A 314 -2.96 8.50 -4.93
N VAL A 315 -2.26 7.98 -5.93
CA VAL A 315 -1.58 6.69 -5.84
C VAL A 315 -0.10 6.91 -5.57
N ILE A 316 0.36 6.44 -4.41
CA ILE A 316 1.73 6.60 -3.93
C ILE A 316 2.45 5.25 -4.03
N GLY A 317 3.57 5.21 -4.73
CA GLY A 317 4.40 4.01 -4.89
C GLY A 317 5.50 3.88 -3.84
N SER A 318 6.20 2.74 -3.87
CA SER A 318 7.38 2.49 -3.04
C SER A 318 8.55 3.40 -3.39
N GLU A 319 9.51 3.56 -2.47
CA GLU A 319 10.67 4.44 -2.63
C GLU A 319 11.63 4.01 -3.74
N GLY A 320 11.79 2.70 -3.95
CA GLY A 320 12.71 2.14 -4.96
C GLY A 320 12.06 1.96 -6.32
N ASP A 321 11.01 1.15 -6.36
CA ASP A 321 10.38 0.71 -7.61
C ASP A 321 9.27 1.66 -8.08
N GLY A 322 8.82 2.59 -7.24
CA GLY A 322 7.69 3.47 -7.52
C GLY A 322 6.38 2.68 -7.63
N LEU A 323 5.54 3.04 -8.60
CA LEU A 323 4.31 2.33 -8.92
C LEU A 323 4.58 1.13 -9.82
N SER A 324 3.90 0.01 -9.56
CA SER A 324 3.93 -1.13 -10.48
C SER A 324 3.40 -0.72 -11.87
N LEU A 325 3.93 -1.34 -12.93
CA LEU A 325 3.48 -1.04 -14.31
C LEU A 325 1.97 -1.22 -14.50
N LEU A 326 1.39 -2.17 -13.79
CA LEU A 326 -0.06 -2.40 -13.84
C LEU A 326 -0.81 -1.24 -13.18
N THR A 327 -0.37 -0.78 -12.02
CA THR A 327 -0.93 0.39 -11.33
C THR A 327 -0.81 1.66 -12.18
N GLN A 328 0.35 1.88 -12.81
CA GLN A 328 0.56 3.03 -13.72
C GLN A 328 -0.46 3.07 -14.86
N ARG A 329 -0.77 1.92 -15.46
CA ARG A 329 -1.77 1.81 -16.54
C ARG A 329 -3.20 2.15 -16.11
N HIS A 330 -3.51 2.00 -14.83
CA HIS A 330 -4.80 2.37 -14.25
C HIS A 330 -4.86 3.83 -13.78
N CYS A 331 -3.75 4.56 -13.78
CA CYS A 331 -3.76 6.00 -13.52
C CYS A 331 -4.28 6.76 -14.75
N ASP A 332 -5.05 7.83 -14.52
CA ASP A 332 -5.49 8.74 -15.59
C ASP A 332 -4.33 9.66 -15.98
N GLN A 333 -3.52 10.04 -14.99
CA GLN A 333 -2.34 10.87 -15.19
C GLN A 333 -1.23 10.44 -14.22
N LEU A 334 -0.01 10.34 -14.74
CA LEU A 334 1.18 10.28 -13.90
C LEU A 334 1.63 11.70 -13.56
N MET A 335 1.99 11.91 -12.31
CA MET A 335 2.48 13.17 -11.78
C MET A 335 3.88 13.01 -11.21
N GLU A 336 4.68 14.06 -11.34
CA GLU A 336 6.00 14.12 -10.73
C GLU A 336 6.16 15.36 -9.83
N ILE A 337 6.97 15.19 -8.81
CA ILE A 337 7.44 16.28 -7.96
C ILE A 337 8.78 16.73 -8.55
N PRO A 338 8.91 17.95 -9.10
CA PRO A 338 10.17 18.43 -9.66
C PRO A 338 11.27 18.50 -8.60
N LEU A 339 12.39 17.86 -8.86
CA LEU A 339 13.55 17.85 -7.96
C LEU A 339 14.72 18.60 -8.61
N ALA A 340 15.28 19.56 -7.90
CA ALA A 340 16.44 20.33 -8.38
C ALA A 340 17.79 19.67 -8.04
N GLY A 341 17.79 18.68 -7.17
CA GLY A 341 18.98 17.99 -6.68
C GLY A 341 19.41 16.79 -7.54
N LYS A 342 20.41 16.06 -7.04
CA LYS A 342 20.92 14.83 -7.68
C LYS A 342 20.22 13.55 -7.20
N THR A 343 19.44 13.65 -6.13
CA THR A 343 18.68 12.51 -5.57
C THR A 343 17.57 12.13 -6.53
N PRO A 344 17.44 10.85 -6.94
CA PRO A 344 16.51 10.44 -7.99
C PRO A 344 15.05 10.36 -7.50
N SER A 345 14.82 10.24 -6.20
CA SER A 345 13.48 10.05 -5.61
C SER A 345 13.40 10.63 -4.20
N LEU A 346 12.19 10.81 -3.71
CA LEU A 346 11.88 11.18 -2.32
C LEU A 346 11.41 9.94 -1.56
N ASN A 347 11.53 10.00 -0.24
CA ASN A 347 10.83 9.08 0.65
C ASN A 347 9.33 9.12 0.38
N ALA A 348 8.66 7.94 0.43
CA ALA A 348 7.25 7.81 0.05
C ALA A 348 6.31 8.68 0.90
N SER A 349 6.57 8.79 2.21
CA SER A 349 5.76 9.64 3.09
C SER A 349 5.96 11.13 2.83
N VAL A 350 7.18 11.55 2.44
CA VAL A 350 7.48 12.93 2.04
C VAL A 350 6.78 13.24 0.72
N ALA A 351 6.86 12.35 -0.28
CA ALA A 351 6.17 12.51 -1.56
C ALA A 351 4.65 12.63 -1.37
N ALA A 352 4.07 11.79 -0.52
CA ALA A 352 2.66 11.86 -0.15
C ALA A 352 2.31 13.20 0.50
N GLY A 353 3.15 13.71 1.41
CA GLY A 353 2.95 14.99 2.09
C GLY A 353 2.96 16.18 1.12
N ILE A 354 3.91 16.21 0.20
CA ILE A 354 4.00 17.27 -0.83
C ILE A 354 2.76 17.23 -1.74
N THR A 355 2.36 16.03 -2.17
CA THR A 355 1.19 15.86 -3.04
C THR A 355 -0.10 16.29 -2.35
N LEU A 356 -0.30 15.91 -1.09
CA LEU A 356 -1.45 16.30 -0.29
C LEU A 356 -1.48 17.82 -0.03
N TYR A 357 -0.32 18.42 0.24
CA TYR A 357 -0.21 19.86 0.40
C TYR A 357 -0.61 20.61 -0.88
N GLU A 358 -0.20 20.13 -2.05
CA GLU A 358 -0.59 20.74 -3.32
C GLU A 358 -2.10 20.68 -3.56
N VAL A 359 -2.73 19.54 -3.28
CA VAL A 359 -4.20 19.43 -3.31
C VAL A 359 -4.85 20.45 -2.37
N TYR A 360 -4.36 20.54 -1.13
CA TYR A 360 -4.86 21.50 -0.15
C TYR A 360 -4.66 22.95 -0.61
N ARG A 361 -3.48 23.29 -1.15
CA ARG A 361 -3.16 24.62 -1.66
C ARG A 361 -4.11 25.06 -2.80
N GLN A 362 -4.32 24.19 -3.78
CA GLN A 362 -5.19 24.51 -4.92
C GLN A 362 -6.64 24.74 -4.48
N ARG A 363 -7.13 23.97 -3.52
CA ARG A 363 -8.49 24.09 -2.97
C ARG A 363 -8.65 25.29 -2.03
N GLY A 364 -7.62 25.65 -1.27
CA GLY A 364 -7.59 26.83 -0.40
C GLY A 364 -7.60 28.14 -1.18
N SER A 365 -6.88 28.21 -2.28
CA SER A 365 -6.84 29.39 -3.16
C SER A 365 -8.21 29.71 -3.78
N GLN A 366 -9.05 28.71 -4.01
CA GLN A 366 -10.40 28.89 -4.54
C GLN A 366 -11.34 29.58 -3.54
N LYS A 367 -11.24 29.25 -2.25
CA LYS A 367 -12.04 29.93 -1.20
C LYS A 367 -11.69 31.41 -1.07
N LEU A 368 -10.41 31.76 -1.15
CA LEU A 368 -9.95 33.14 -1.12
C LEU A 368 -10.45 33.95 -2.33
N ASN A 369 -10.40 33.37 -3.54
CA ASN A 369 -10.89 34.02 -4.76
C ASN A 369 -12.41 34.24 -4.74
N MET A 370 -13.20 33.30 -4.22
CA MET A 370 -14.63 33.46 -4.06
C MET A 370 -14.98 34.56 -3.04
N THR A 371 -14.27 34.62 -1.93
CA THR A 371 -14.49 35.66 -0.90
C THR A 371 -14.13 37.04 -1.44
N THR A 372 -13.09 37.17 -2.24
CA THR A 372 -12.69 38.44 -2.86
C THR A 372 -13.67 38.87 -3.94
N ALA A 373 -14.20 37.96 -4.76
CA ALA A 373 -15.17 38.22 -5.79
C ALA A 373 -16.52 38.73 -5.20
N VAL A 374 -16.96 38.14 -4.10
CA VAL A 374 -18.18 38.56 -3.40
C VAL A 374 -18.01 39.95 -2.77
N SER A 375 -16.83 40.28 -2.26
CA SER A 375 -16.55 41.59 -1.63
C SER A 375 -16.45 42.74 -2.64
N VAL A 376 -16.09 42.46 -3.90
CA VAL A 376 -15.98 43.48 -4.96
C VAL A 376 -17.36 43.81 -5.59
N SER A 377 -18.27 42.81 -5.63
CA SER A 377 -19.62 43.00 -6.19
C SER A 377 -20.55 43.82 -5.29
N SER A 378 -20.21 44.07 -4.03
CA SER A 378 -21.08 44.83 -3.09
C SER A 378 -20.72 46.32 -2.96
N LYS A 379 -19.75 46.83 -3.73
CA LYS A 379 -19.38 48.26 -3.77
C LYS A 379 -19.84 48.93 -5.09
N THR A 380 -21.13 48.89 -5.38
CA THR A 380 -21.69 49.81 -6.35
C THR A 380 -22.14 51.03 -5.55
N PHE A 381 -21.36 52.11 -5.66
CA PHE A 381 -21.75 53.41 -5.11
C PHE A 381 -22.94 53.97 -5.92
N PRO A 382 -23.99 54.46 -5.27
CA PRO A 382 -24.99 55.29 -5.97
C PRO A 382 -24.38 56.68 -6.24
N ILE A 383 -24.57 57.14 -7.44
CA ILE A 383 -24.34 58.53 -7.89
C ILE A 383 -25.43 59.43 -7.32
#